data_55fa8566569fd3c6a2485c1d4b5a8bcf
#
_entry.id   55fa8566569fd3c6a2485c1d4b5a8bcf
#
_cell.length_a   1.000
_cell.length_b   1.000
_cell.length_c   1.000
_cell.angle_alpha   90.00
_cell.angle_beta   90.00
_cell.angle_gamma   90.00
#
_symmetry.space_group_name_H-M   'P 1'
#
loop_
_entity.id
_entity.type
_entity.pdbx_description
1 polymer ?
#
loop_
_entity_poly.entity_id
_entity_poly.type
_entity_poly.pdbx_seq_one_letter_code
_entity_poly.pdbx_strand_id
1 'polypeptide(L)' 'LGALGREMFVETENMIDMATALSATGPTYIFMVMEALTDAGVHLGFSRHVAQELVQQTMLGSVLFAMESHKH' A
#
# COMPACT_ATOMS: atom_id res chain seq x y z
N LEU A 1 1.64 -13.08 -6.36
CA LEU A 1 1.69 -13.20 -4.91
C LEU A 1 1.71 -14.64 -4.44
N GLY A 2 1.09 -15.54 -5.20
CA GLY A 2 1.08 -16.93 -4.82
C GLY A 2 2.47 -17.51 -4.74
N ALA A 3 3.30 -17.22 -5.73
CA ALA A 3 4.67 -17.73 -5.74
C ALA A 3 5.46 -17.14 -4.58
N LEU A 4 5.30 -15.86 -4.36
CA LEU A 4 5.99 -15.20 -3.27
C LEU A 4 5.53 -15.75 -1.93
N GLY A 5 4.23 -15.98 -1.79
CA GLY A 5 3.70 -16.55 -0.58
C GLY A 5 4.24 -17.95 -0.31
N ARG A 6 4.38 -18.75 -1.37
CA ARG A 6 4.92 -20.09 -1.21
C ARG A 6 6.35 -20.07 -0.73
N GLU A 7 7.16 -19.21 -1.31
CA GLU A 7 8.56 -19.11 -0.91
C GLU A 7 8.68 -18.73 0.55
N MET A 8 7.87 -17.76 0.98
CA MET A 8 7.91 -17.34 2.36
C MET A 8 7.48 -18.47 3.28
N PHE A 9 6.51 -19.24 2.82
CA PHE A 9 5.95 -20.30 3.64
C PHE A 9 6.98 -21.37 3.95
N VAL A 10 7.80 -21.74 2.97
CA VAL A 10 8.70 -22.86 3.16
C VAL A 10 9.93 -22.50 3.98
N GLU A 11 10.18 -21.22 4.17
CA GLU A 11 11.44 -20.83 4.80
C GLU A 11 11.48 -21.12 6.28
N THR A 12 10.75 -20.39 7.07
CA THR A 12 10.82 -20.55 8.51
C THR A 12 9.60 -19.94 9.14
N GLU A 13 9.39 -20.26 10.41
CA GLU A 13 8.35 -19.58 11.20
C GLU A 13 8.63 -18.10 11.29
N ASN A 14 9.90 -17.73 11.35
CA ASN A 14 10.26 -16.33 11.42
C ASN A 14 9.78 -15.58 10.18
N MET A 15 9.89 -16.21 9.02
CA MET A 15 9.41 -15.61 7.79
C MET A 15 7.90 -15.44 7.81
N ILE A 16 7.18 -16.40 8.37
CA ILE A 16 5.74 -16.31 8.49
C ILE A 16 5.36 -15.17 9.42
N ASP A 17 6.07 -15.04 10.54
CA ASP A 17 5.81 -13.96 11.48
C ASP A 17 6.06 -12.61 10.83
N MET A 18 7.12 -12.50 10.05
CA MET A 18 7.44 -11.25 9.36
C MET A 18 6.36 -10.90 8.34
N ALA A 19 5.88 -11.91 7.60
CA ALA A 19 4.81 -11.69 6.64
C ALA A 19 3.53 -11.23 7.32
N THR A 20 3.22 -11.84 8.45
CA THR A 20 2.04 -11.47 9.23
C THR A 20 2.16 -10.03 9.73
N ALA A 21 3.33 -9.67 10.23
CA ALA A 21 3.56 -8.32 10.70
C ALA A 21 3.39 -7.33 9.58
N LEU A 22 3.90 -7.65 8.40
CA LEU A 22 3.76 -6.77 7.26
C LEU A 22 2.29 -6.62 6.86
N SER A 23 1.54 -7.72 6.85
CA SER A 23 0.13 -7.68 6.49
C SER A 23 -0.71 -6.93 7.52
N ALA A 24 -0.38 -7.09 8.79
CA ALA A 24 -1.17 -6.48 9.85
C ALA A 24 -0.81 -5.03 10.06
N THR A 25 0.47 -4.69 9.94
CA THR A 25 0.95 -3.35 10.22
C THR A 25 0.97 -2.47 8.97
N GLY A 26 1.15 -3.09 7.81
CA GLY A 26 1.25 -2.37 6.56
C GLY A 26 0.11 -1.39 6.30
N PRO A 27 -1.16 -1.80 6.51
CA PRO A 27 -2.28 -0.88 6.29
C PRO A 27 -2.19 0.39 7.10
N THR A 28 -1.65 0.32 8.31
CA THR A 28 -1.47 1.51 9.14
C THR A 28 -0.54 2.50 8.45
N TYR A 29 0.58 2.02 7.93
CA TYR A 29 1.52 2.88 7.24
C TYR A 29 0.93 3.45 5.97
N ILE A 30 0.17 2.64 5.24
CA ILE A 30 -0.48 3.10 4.02
C ILE A 30 -1.45 4.23 4.34
N PHE A 31 -2.25 4.07 5.40
CA PHE A 31 -3.20 5.12 5.79
C PHE A 31 -2.47 6.40 6.20
N MET A 32 -1.32 6.27 6.87
CA MET A 32 -0.53 7.44 7.23
C MET A 32 -0.03 8.18 6.00
N VAL A 33 0.43 7.45 5.00
CA VAL A 33 0.87 8.05 3.75
C VAL A 33 -0.29 8.75 3.06
N MET A 34 -1.45 8.08 3.00
CA MET A 34 -2.63 8.65 2.37
C MET A 34 -3.06 9.93 3.07
N GLU A 35 -2.99 9.93 4.39
CA GLU A 35 -3.36 11.11 5.16
C GLU A 35 -2.41 12.27 4.88
N ALA A 36 -1.12 11.98 4.83
CA ALA A 36 -0.13 13.00 4.52
C ALA A 36 -0.34 13.58 3.13
N LEU A 37 -0.63 12.73 2.16
CA LEU A 37 -0.89 13.19 0.80
C LEU A 37 -2.18 13.99 0.72
N THR A 38 -3.20 13.59 1.48
CA THR A 38 -4.45 14.33 1.54
C THR A 38 -4.22 15.72 2.10
N ASP A 39 -3.43 15.82 3.17
CA ASP A 39 -3.10 17.11 3.75
C ASP A 39 -2.37 18.00 2.75
N ALA A 40 -1.45 17.41 2.00
CA ALA A 40 -0.75 18.15 0.96
C ALA A 40 -1.72 18.66 -0.11
N GLY A 41 -2.69 17.84 -0.47
CA GLY A 41 -3.70 18.25 -1.44
C GLY A 41 -4.53 19.43 -0.95
N VAL A 42 -4.89 19.41 0.34
CA VAL A 42 -5.63 20.52 0.92
C VAL A 42 -4.78 21.78 0.89
N HIS A 43 -3.49 21.63 1.19
CA HIS A 43 -2.57 22.76 1.14
C HIS A 43 -2.48 23.37 -0.27
N LEU A 44 -2.63 22.53 -1.28
CA LEU A 44 -2.57 22.99 -2.67
C LEU A 44 -3.87 23.66 -3.11
N GLY A 45 -4.92 23.56 -2.33
CA GLY A 45 -6.16 24.25 -2.63
C GLY A 45 -7.35 23.34 -2.85
N PHE A 46 -7.18 22.03 -2.82
CA PHE A 46 -8.32 21.12 -2.96
C PHE A 46 -9.09 21.05 -1.66
N SER A 47 -10.41 20.79 -1.78
CA SER A 47 -11.17 20.46 -0.59
C SER A 47 -10.68 19.11 -0.08
N ARG A 48 -10.90 18.87 1.23
CA ARG A 48 -10.43 17.60 1.79
C ARG A 48 -11.10 16.41 1.12
N HIS A 49 -12.37 16.52 0.78
CA HIS A 49 -13.07 15.43 0.11
C HIS A 49 -12.44 15.11 -1.24
N VAL A 50 -12.16 16.14 -2.03
CA VAL A 50 -11.55 15.94 -3.34
C VAL A 50 -10.13 15.40 -3.18
N ALA A 51 -9.37 15.94 -2.21
CA ALA A 51 -8.02 15.46 -1.98
C ALA A 51 -8.02 13.98 -1.61
N GLN A 52 -8.96 13.57 -0.76
CA GLN A 52 -9.04 12.16 -0.38
C GLN A 52 -9.33 11.27 -1.58
N GLU A 53 -10.24 11.69 -2.44
CA GLU A 53 -10.57 10.89 -3.63
C GLU A 53 -9.37 10.79 -4.56
N LEU A 54 -8.68 11.89 -4.77
CA LEU A 54 -7.50 11.88 -5.64
C LEU A 54 -6.41 10.98 -5.09
N VAL A 55 -6.18 11.04 -3.78
CA VAL A 55 -5.17 10.21 -3.15
C VAL A 55 -5.54 8.74 -3.27
N GLN A 56 -6.78 8.40 -3.02
CA GLN A 56 -7.22 7.02 -3.12
C GLN A 56 -7.05 6.49 -4.52
N GLN A 57 -7.41 7.27 -5.53
CA GLN A 57 -7.24 6.86 -6.92
C GLN A 57 -5.77 6.71 -7.27
N THR A 58 -4.94 7.62 -6.80
CA THR A 58 -3.51 7.56 -7.07
C THR A 58 -2.89 6.32 -6.44
N MET A 59 -3.26 6.01 -5.20
CA MET A 59 -2.74 4.84 -4.51
C MET A 59 -3.17 3.57 -5.24
N LEU A 60 -4.44 3.49 -5.60
CA LEU A 60 -4.95 2.31 -6.30
C LEU A 60 -4.23 2.15 -7.64
N GLY A 61 -4.10 3.21 -8.40
CA GLY A 61 -3.43 3.15 -9.70
C GLY A 61 -1.97 2.75 -9.56
N SER A 62 -1.30 3.30 -8.56
CA SER A 62 0.11 2.97 -8.34
C SER A 62 0.30 1.51 -8.00
N VAL A 63 -0.57 0.97 -7.15
CA VAL A 63 -0.48 -0.45 -6.77
C VAL A 63 -0.75 -1.33 -7.98
N LEU A 64 -1.77 -1.00 -8.76
CA LEU A 64 -2.08 -1.78 -9.95
C LEU A 64 -0.93 -1.72 -10.96
N PHE A 65 -0.33 -0.56 -11.12
CA PHE A 65 0.82 -0.42 -12.01
C PHE A 65 1.98 -1.28 -11.55
N ALA A 66 2.25 -1.26 -10.25
CA ALA A 66 3.34 -2.07 -9.69
C ALA A 66 3.10 -3.55 -9.92
N MET A 67 1.87 -4.00 -9.74
CA MET A 67 1.52 -5.39 -9.97
C MET A 67 1.70 -5.77 -11.44
N GLU A 68 1.30 -4.89 -12.34
CA GLU A 68 1.47 -5.12 -13.78
C GLU A 68 2.94 -5.22 -14.15
N SER A 69 3.76 -4.34 -13.57
CA SER A 69 5.19 -4.34 -13.88
C SER A 69 5.85 -5.65 -13.51
N HIS A 70 5.37 -6.30 -12.47
CA HIS A 70 5.95 -7.56 -12.02
C HIS A 70 5.67 -8.72 -12.96
N LYS A 71 4.76 -8.55 -13.87
CA LYS A 71 4.45 -9.62 -14.82
C LYS A 71 5.48 -9.76 -15.90
N HIS A 72 6.32 -8.78 -16.03
CA HIS A 72 7.38 -8.81 -17.02
C HIS A 72 8.67 -9.25 -16.39
#